data_c50570f5dd5622d63166183308eba510
#
_entry.id   c50570f5dd5622d63166183308eba510
#
_cell.length_a   1.000
_cell.length_b   1.000
_cell.length_c   1.000
_cell.angle_alpha   90.00
_cell.angle_beta   90.00
_cell.angle_gamma   90.00
#
_symmetry.space_group_name_H-M   'P 1'
#
loop_
_entity.id
_entity.type
_entity.pdbx_description
1 polymer ?
#
loop_
_entity_poly.entity_id
_entity_poly.type
_entity_poly.pdbx_seq_one_letter_code
_entity_poly.pdbx_strand_id
1 'polypeptide(L)'
;MRAAVLREYGEALAVTDLDRPDVAPDGALVAVEACGVCRSDWHAWQGHGEWADDRVPTGQVLGHEPVGEVVAVGDGVDHLRAGDRVVVPFNLGCGTCKRCRNGHGNVCPNGLALGFEADAPGAFAEYVHVPAADYNATAVPDGVGTAAVAALGCRYVTAYHALAHRAEVGPGDWVAVHGCGGVGLSAVQLATAMGARVVAVDVDEAALDAAVDVGAVATVDATEGAVPAAVEAATGGGATVSMDALGRAETCRNSVDCLRARGTHLQVGLTTDAERGEVALPTDELVRWDVDVLGSRGMPPTRYDELLALVESGRVDPGELVGREVSLAEVPDRLAAMTDYETDGVEVVTEF
;
A
#
# COMPACT_ATOMS: atom_id res chain seq x y z
N MET A 1 5.42 13.73 23.21
CA MET A 1 4.40 13.02 22.42
C MET A 1 4.48 11.52 22.68
N ARG A 2 3.33 10.84 22.70
CA ARG A 2 3.32 9.36 22.77
C ARG A 2 3.68 8.78 21.41
N ALA A 3 4.47 7.70 21.38
CA ALA A 3 4.87 7.01 20.16
C ALA A 3 5.16 5.52 20.43
N ALA A 4 4.93 4.65 19.43
CA ALA A 4 5.30 3.24 19.46
C ALA A 4 6.64 3.05 18.74
N VAL A 5 7.67 2.64 19.48
CA VAL A 5 9.08 2.61 19.06
C VAL A 5 9.57 1.18 18.92
N LEU A 6 10.21 0.86 17.79
CA LEU A 6 10.93 -0.38 17.55
C LEU A 6 12.23 -0.41 18.38
N ARG A 7 12.28 -1.18 19.45
CA ARG A 7 13.48 -1.34 20.28
C ARG A 7 14.31 -2.56 19.92
N GLU A 8 13.63 -3.64 19.58
CA GLU A 8 14.22 -4.92 19.19
C GLU A 8 13.31 -5.60 18.20
N TYR A 9 13.85 -6.27 17.20
CA TYR A 9 13.07 -6.96 16.18
C TYR A 9 12.32 -8.16 16.76
N GLY A 10 11.05 -8.30 16.36
CA GLY A 10 10.16 -9.36 16.83
C GLY A 10 9.63 -9.18 18.25
N GLU A 11 10.11 -8.17 18.99
CA GLU A 11 9.61 -7.84 20.33
C GLU A 11 8.55 -6.73 20.27
N ALA A 12 7.65 -6.69 21.25
CA ALA A 12 6.59 -5.70 21.28
C ALA A 12 7.13 -4.26 21.18
N LEU A 13 6.54 -3.43 20.30
CA LEU A 13 6.90 -2.02 20.23
C LEU A 13 6.73 -1.33 21.58
N ALA A 14 7.70 -0.51 21.97
CA ALA A 14 7.62 0.25 23.22
C ALA A 14 6.79 1.52 23.04
N VAL A 15 5.58 1.56 23.58
CA VAL A 15 4.80 2.81 23.67
C VAL A 15 5.39 3.69 24.76
N THR A 16 5.93 4.85 24.38
CA THR A 16 6.71 5.72 25.28
C THR A 16 6.55 7.19 24.89
N ASP A 17 6.97 8.07 25.79
CA ASP A 17 7.05 9.51 25.51
C ASP A 17 8.36 9.86 24.80
N LEU A 18 8.25 10.63 23.73
CA LEU A 18 9.33 11.23 22.96
C LEU A 18 9.16 12.75 22.90
N ASP A 19 10.24 13.46 22.57
CA ASP A 19 10.13 14.87 22.19
C ASP A 19 9.32 15.00 20.90
N ARG A 20 8.56 16.07 20.79
CA ARG A 20 7.83 16.41 19.56
C ARG A 20 8.83 16.79 18.48
N PRO A 21 8.67 16.32 17.21
CA PRO A 21 9.59 16.68 16.14
C PRO A 21 9.65 18.20 15.89
N ASP A 22 10.85 18.71 15.60
CA ASP A 22 11.03 20.07 15.11
C ASP A 22 10.53 20.18 13.66
N VAL A 23 10.12 21.38 13.25
CA VAL A 23 9.66 21.64 11.89
C VAL A 23 10.81 22.16 11.04
N ALA A 24 11.17 21.41 9.98
CA ALA A 24 12.15 21.87 9.01
C ALA A 24 11.61 23.07 8.18
N PRO A 25 12.49 23.92 7.60
CA PRO A 25 12.05 25.09 6.84
C PRO A 25 11.09 24.78 5.68
N ASP A 26 11.20 23.62 5.03
CA ASP A 26 10.35 23.14 3.94
C ASP A 26 9.36 22.04 4.39
N GLY A 27 9.27 21.80 5.69
CA GLY A 27 8.47 20.73 6.27
C GLY A 27 7.18 21.21 6.93
N ALA A 28 6.34 20.25 7.25
CA ALA A 28 5.16 20.44 8.09
C ALA A 28 5.16 19.47 9.26
N LEU A 29 4.54 19.85 10.36
CA LEU A 29 4.22 18.98 11.48
C LEU A 29 2.73 18.68 11.45
N VAL A 30 2.40 17.40 11.41
CA VAL A 30 1.02 16.91 11.36
C VAL A 30 0.68 16.26 12.70
N ALA A 31 -0.41 16.70 13.32
CA ALA A 31 -1.06 15.96 14.41
C ALA A 31 -1.80 14.78 13.78
N VAL A 32 -1.40 13.57 14.13
CA VAL A 32 -1.94 12.36 13.52
C VAL A 32 -3.35 12.09 14.06
N GLU A 33 -4.33 12.03 13.17
CA GLU A 33 -5.72 11.66 13.50
C GLU A 33 -5.94 10.16 13.32
N ALA A 34 -5.30 9.57 12.29
CA ALA A 34 -5.28 8.14 12.10
C ALA A 34 -4.05 7.68 11.31
N CYS A 35 -3.68 6.40 11.50
CA CYS A 35 -2.61 5.74 10.75
C CYS A 35 -2.97 4.28 10.50
N GLY A 36 -2.92 3.83 9.25
CA GLY A 36 -3.13 2.42 8.92
C GLY A 36 -2.02 1.53 9.47
N VAL A 37 -2.37 0.30 9.87
CA VAL A 37 -1.42 -0.76 10.28
C VAL A 37 -1.24 -1.71 9.10
N CYS A 38 -0.04 -1.78 8.55
CA CYS A 38 0.24 -2.47 7.30
C CYS A 38 1.20 -3.67 7.49
N ARG A 39 1.12 -4.63 6.58
CA ARG A 39 2.08 -5.76 6.54
C ARG A 39 3.53 -5.28 6.37
N SER A 40 3.76 -4.12 5.77
CA SER A 40 5.10 -3.53 5.67
C SER A 40 5.65 -3.11 7.04
N ASP A 41 4.80 -2.62 7.97
CA ASP A 41 5.20 -2.36 9.36
C ASP A 41 5.59 -3.66 10.08
N TRP A 42 4.85 -4.74 9.81
CA TRP A 42 5.18 -6.07 10.33
C TRP A 42 6.53 -6.58 9.79
N HIS A 43 6.81 -6.40 8.49
CA HIS A 43 8.12 -6.74 7.94
C HIS A 43 9.25 -5.95 8.59
N ALA A 44 9.06 -4.64 8.80
CA ALA A 44 10.00 -3.78 9.51
C ALA A 44 10.20 -4.23 10.97
N TRP A 45 9.10 -4.54 11.66
CA TRP A 45 9.12 -5.06 13.04
C TRP A 45 9.87 -6.40 13.16
N GLN A 46 9.72 -7.30 12.18
CA GLN A 46 10.46 -8.57 12.11
C GLN A 46 11.93 -8.41 11.71
N GLY A 47 12.34 -7.24 11.23
CA GLY A 47 13.67 -7.01 10.70
C GLY A 47 13.94 -7.71 9.36
N HIS A 48 12.88 -7.94 8.56
CA HIS A 48 12.99 -8.47 7.21
C HIS A 48 13.56 -7.43 6.25
N GLY A 49 14.10 -7.88 5.10
CA GLY A 49 14.50 -7.00 4.00
C GLY A 49 16.00 -6.91 3.74
N GLU A 50 16.82 -7.71 4.39
CA GLU A 50 18.28 -7.74 4.15
C GLU A 50 18.70 -7.91 2.68
N TRP A 51 17.82 -8.49 1.85
CA TRP A 51 18.07 -8.72 0.43
C TRP A 51 17.58 -7.59 -0.49
N ALA A 52 16.74 -6.70 0.02
CA ALA A 52 16.10 -5.65 -0.77
C ALA A 52 16.57 -4.25 -0.37
N ASP A 53 16.59 -3.97 0.91
CA ASP A 53 16.93 -2.68 1.51
C ASP A 53 17.66 -2.90 2.84
N ASP A 54 18.26 -1.87 3.41
CA ASP A 54 18.77 -1.91 4.78
C ASP A 54 17.61 -2.15 5.76
N ARG A 55 17.89 -2.88 6.84
CA ARG A 55 16.91 -3.08 7.91
C ARG A 55 16.51 -1.75 8.52
N VAL A 56 15.23 -1.62 8.85
CA VAL A 56 14.73 -0.46 9.61
C VAL A 56 15.51 -0.35 10.93
N PRO A 57 16.10 0.81 11.25
CA PRO A 57 16.95 0.93 12.43
C PRO A 57 16.14 0.79 13.73
N THR A 58 16.72 0.17 14.75
CA THR A 58 16.15 0.19 16.10
C THR A 58 16.16 1.62 16.66
N GLY A 59 15.14 1.97 17.41
CA GLY A 59 14.86 3.35 17.83
C GLY A 59 13.84 4.06 16.93
N GLN A 60 13.47 3.45 15.81
CA GLN A 60 12.52 4.00 14.84
C GLN A 60 11.08 3.95 15.36
N VAL A 61 10.30 4.99 15.05
CA VAL A 61 8.85 4.98 15.11
C VAL A 61 8.33 4.44 13.79
N LEU A 62 7.55 3.36 13.81
CA LEU A 62 6.91 2.78 12.61
C LEU A 62 5.60 3.52 12.28
N GLY A 63 4.84 3.01 11.30
CA GLY A 63 3.58 3.60 10.82
C GLY A 63 3.81 4.56 9.66
N HIS A 64 3.26 4.22 8.51
CA HIS A 64 3.56 4.92 7.26
C HIS A 64 2.31 5.29 6.43
N GLU A 65 1.14 5.20 7.04
CA GLU A 65 -0.14 5.51 6.39
C GLU A 65 -0.93 6.61 7.15
N PRO A 66 -0.31 7.79 7.44
CA PRO A 66 -0.97 8.79 8.26
C PRO A 66 -1.93 9.69 7.49
N VAL A 67 -2.98 10.11 8.21
CA VAL A 67 -3.81 11.27 7.95
C VAL A 67 -3.88 12.10 9.21
N GLY A 68 -3.95 13.43 9.09
CA GLY A 68 -4.05 14.31 10.25
C GLY A 68 -4.11 15.79 9.90
N GLU A 69 -4.12 16.62 10.92
CA GLU A 69 -4.16 18.08 10.80
C GLU A 69 -2.75 18.68 10.85
N VAL A 70 -2.43 19.54 9.92
CA VAL A 70 -1.21 20.37 9.95
C VAL A 70 -1.28 21.31 11.14
N VAL A 71 -0.34 21.22 12.08
CA VAL A 71 -0.30 22.10 13.28
C VAL A 71 0.81 23.13 13.22
N ALA A 72 1.81 22.93 12.38
CA ALA A 72 2.85 23.91 12.10
C ALA A 72 3.48 23.65 10.73
N VAL A 73 3.95 24.71 10.07
CA VAL A 73 4.68 24.67 8.80
C VAL A 73 5.97 25.47 8.91
N GLY A 74 6.99 25.08 8.15
CA GLY A 74 8.23 25.87 8.01
C GLY A 74 8.05 27.11 7.14
N ASP A 75 8.97 28.06 7.25
CA ASP A 75 8.91 29.36 6.55
C ASP A 75 8.99 29.22 5.01
N GLY A 76 9.41 28.08 4.49
CA GLY A 76 9.51 27.78 3.05
C GLY A 76 8.34 26.98 2.49
N VAL A 77 7.26 26.76 3.27
CA VAL A 77 6.04 26.08 2.82
C VAL A 77 5.04 27.12 2.32
N ASP A 78 4.61 26.98 1.07
CA ASP A 78 3.79 27.99 0.39
C ASP A 78 2.31 27.58 0.26
N HIS A 79 2.02 26.27 0.22
CA HIS A 79 0.70 25.74 -0.15
C HIS A 79 -0.09 25.12 1.01
N LEU A 80 0.57 24.87 2.14
CA LEU A 80 -0.06 24.32 3.35
C LEU A 80 -0.03 25.33 4.49
N ARG A 81 -0.99 25.22 5.40
CA ARG A 81 -1.08 26.03 6.62
C ARG A 81 -1.63 25.21 7.78
N ALA A 82 -1.44 25.69 9.00
CA ALA A 82 -2.06 25.10 10.18
C ALA A 82 -3.60 25.08 10.06
N GLY A 83 -4.20 23.95 10.40
CA GLY A 83 -5.63 23.66 10.23
C GLY A 83 -5.97 22.90 8.95
N ASP A 84 -5.06 22.78 7.99
CA ASP A 84 -5.30 21.94 6.81
C ASP A 84 -5.23 20.45 7.20
N ARG A 85 -6.21 19.69 6.76
CA ARG A 85 -6.22 18.24 6.93
C ARG A 85 -5.57 17.56 5.75
N VAL A 86 -4.58 16.71 6.00
CA VAL A 86 -3.72 16.14 4.95
C VAL A 86 -3.55 14.62 5.09
N VAL A 87 -3.39 13.96 3.95
CA VAL A 87 -2.83 12.59 3.87
C VAL A 87 -1.38 12.67 3.42
N VAL A 88 -0.55 11.79 3.96
CA VAL A 88 0.90 11.76 3.68
C VAL A 88 1.27 10.41 3.07
N PRO A 89 1.90 10.40 1.88
CA PRO A 89 2.38 9.16 1.25
C PRO A 89 3.57 8.58 2.01
N PHE A 90 3.71 7.26 1.98
CA PHE A 90 4.90 6.64 2.55
C PHE A 90 6.17 6.85 1.72
N ASN A 91 6.04 7.07 0.40
CA ASN A 91 7.14 7.44 -0.48
C ASN A 91 7.29 8.96 -0.50
N LEU A 92 8.18 9.49 0.33
CA LEU A 92 8.45 10.93 0.40
C LEU A 92 9.45 11.31 -0.70
N GLY A 93 9.02 12.12 -1.65
CA GLY A 93 9.88 12.66 -2.70
C GLY A 93 10.58 13.95 -2.26
N CYS A 94 11.75 14.26 -2.82
CA CYS A 94 12.42 15.53 -2.55
C CYS A 94 11.78 16.76 -3.27
N GLY A 95 10.77 16.55 -4.12
CA GLY A 95 10.07 17.59 -4.88
C GLY A 95 10.88 18.25 -6.01
N THR A 96 12.21 18.26 -5.96
CA THR A 96 13.08 19.09 -6.80
C THR A 96 13.87 18.32 -7.86
N CYS A 97 14.09 17.02 -7.72
CA CYS A 97 14.86 16.24 -8.69
C CYS A 97 14.09 16.03 -10.01
N LYS A 98 14.80 15.54 -11.03
CA LYS A 98 14.19 15.28 -12.34
C LYS A 98 13.02 14.30 -12.26
N ARG A 99 13.10 13.26 -11.40
CA ARG A 99 12.01 12.28 -11.24
C ARG A 99 10.78 12.90 -10.60
N CYS A 100 10.93 13.63 -9.50
CA CYS A 100 9.83 14.32 -8.85
C CYS A 100 9.13 15.30 -9.80
N ARG A 101 9.91 16.14 -10.51
CA ARG A 101 9.36 17.10 -11.46
C ARG A 101 8.67 16.48 -12.67
N ASN A 102 8.95 15.23 -12.97
CA ASN A 102 8.28 14.46 -14.04
C ASN A 102 7.14 13.57 -13.51
N GLY A 103 6.70 13.73 -12.26
CA GLY A 103 5.59 12.95 -11.68
C GLY A 103 5.97 11.53 -11.25
N HIS A 104 7.25 11.25 -11.00
CA HIS A 104 7.76 9.94 -10.57
C HIS A 104 8.42 10.01 -9.18
N GLY A 105 7.82 10.74 -8.25
CA GLY A 105 8.35 10.94 -6.91
C GLY A 105 8.41 9.66 -6.05
N ASN A 106 7.56 8.70 -6.33
CA ASN A 106 7.57 7.38 -5.67
C ASN A 106 8.89 6.59 -5.87
N VAL A 107 9.71 6.98 -6.84
CA VAL A 107 11.04 6.41 -7.12
C VAL A 107 12.12 7.51 -7.12
N CYS A 108 11.95 8.51 -6.26
CA CYS A 108 12.91 9.59 -6.07
C CYS A 108 14.27 9.05 -5.55
N PRO A 109 15.41 9.39 -6.19
CA PRO A 109 16.71 8.92 -5.71
C PRO A 109 17.18 9.58 -4.40
N ASN A 110 16.50 10.66 -3.98
CA ASN A 110 16.72 11.36 -2.72
C ASN A 110 15.44 11.31 -1.86
N GLY A 111 14.58 10.35 -2.13
CA GLY A 111 13.35 10.18 -1.37
C GLY A 111 13.61 9.41 -0.08
N LEU A 112 12.66 9.50 0.84
CA LEU A 112 12.64 8.77 2.09
C LEU A 112 11.41 7.87 2.15
N ALA A 113 11.49 6.79 2.91
CA ALA A 113 10.37 5.94 3.22
C ALA A 113 9.90 6.22 4.66
N LEU A 114 8.72 6.83 4.80
CA LEU A 114 8.14 7.20 6.09
C LEU A 114 8.00 5.97 6.98
N GLY A 115 8.49 6.05 8.21
CA GLY A 115 8.45 4.96 9.19
C GLY A 115 9.56 3.92 9.03
N PHE A 116 10.33 3.94 7.92
CA PHE A 116 11.34 2.92 7.64
C PHE A 116 12.77 3.45 7.64
N GLU A 117 12.98 4.75 7.49
CA GLU A 117 14.30 5.37 7.47
C GLU A 117 14.48 6.30 8.66
N ALA A 118 15.71 6.37 9.22
CA ALA A 118 16.02 7.15 10.42
C ALA A 118 15.63 8.64 10.29
N ASP A 119 15.78 9.20 9.09
CA ASP A 119 15.48 10.60 8.79
C ASP A 119 13.98 10.85 8.53
N ALA A 120 13.15 9.79 8.53
CA ALA A 120 11.70 9.86 8.34
C ALA A 120 10.96 8.97 9.37
N PRO A 121 10.97 9.32 10.66
CA PRO A 121 10.18 8.62 11.67
C PRO A 121 8.70 8.57 11.30
N GLY A 122 8.06 7.43 11.59
CA GLY A 122 6.69 7.16 11.21
C GLY A 122 5.63 7.78 12.13
N ALA A 123 4.41 7.38 11.87
CA ALA A 123 3.19 7.98 12.42
C ALA A 123 2.43 7.07 13.41
N PHE A 124 3.03 6.00 13.94
CA PHE A 124 2.53 5.42 15.19
C PHE A 124 2.93 6.32 16.36
N ALA A 125 2.50 7.57 16.28
CA ALA A 125 2.79 8.66 17.20
C ALA A 125 1.75 9.77 17.08
N GLU A 126 1.58 10.59 18.13
CA GLU A 126 0.68 11.76 18.13
C GLU A 126 1.04 12.81 17.06
N TYR A 127 2.31 12.87 16.64
CA TYR A 127 2.78 13.83 15.63
C TYR A 127 3.79 13.19 14.69
N VAL A 128 3.75 13.58 13.42
CA VAL A 128 4.71 13.20 12.40
C VAL A 128 5.22 14.44 11.66
N HIS A 129 6.54 14.48 11.41
CA HIS A 129 7.16 15.48 10.56
C HIS A 129 7.14 15.04 9.10
N VAL A 130 6.72 15.91 8.20
CA VAL A 130 6.65 15.67 6.76
C VAL A 130 7.63 16.61 6.05
N PRO A 131 8.78 16.12 5.53
CA PRO A 131 9.72 16.92 4.76
C PRO A 131 9.16 17.27 3.38
N ALA A 132 9.65 18.39 2.79
CA ALA A 132 9.16 18.90 1.50
C ALA A 132 7.62 18.88 1.42
N ALA A 133 6.97 19.50 2.42
CA ALA A 133 5.56 19.32 2.73
C ALA A 133 4.63 19.67 1.57
N ASP A 134 4.92 20.75 0.82
CA ASP A 134 4.15 21.14 -0.37
C ASP A 134 4.16 20.09 -1.50
N TYR A 135 5.11 19.15 -1.44
CA TYR A 135 5.20 18.04 -2.39
C TYR A 135 4.62 16.74 -1.84
N ASN A 136 4.77 16.50 -0.53
CA ASN A 136 4.49 15.22 0.11
C ASN A 136 3.20 15.17 0.93
N ALA A 137 2.51 16.29 1.14
CA ALA A 137 1.22 16.29 1.82
C ALA A 137 0.13 16.74 0.86
N THR A 138 -0.98 15.99 0.81
CA THR A 138 -2.13 16.30 -0.05
C THR A 138 -3.33 16.61 0.83
N ALA A 139 -3.99 17.73 0.56
CA ALA A 139 -5.19 18.12 1.29
C ALA A 139 -6.32 17.09 1.10
N VAL A 140 -6.98 16.72 2.19
CA VAL A 140 -8.11 15.78 2.17
C VAL A 140 -9.40 16.58 1.96
N PRO A 141 -10.26 16.20 1.00
CA PRO A 141 -11.57 16.83 0.82
C PRO A 141 -12.44 16.74 2.08
N ASP A 142 -13.29 17.76 2.31
CA ASP A 142 -14.26 17.75 3.39
C ASP A 142 -15.22 16.56 3.28
N GLY A 143 -15.57 15.98 4.42
CA GLY A 143 -16.56 14.90 4.48
C GLY A 143 -16.02 13.48 4.24
N VAL A 144 -14.75 13.32 3.84
CA VAL A 144 -14.13 11.99 3.76
C VAL A 144 -13.71 11.55 5.17
N GLY A 145 -14.15 10.36 5.59
CA GLY A 145 -13.89 9.81 6.92
C GLY A 145 -12.40 9.56 7.18
N THR A 146 -11.94 9.79 8.42
CA THR A 146 -10.52 9.68 8.79
C THR A 146 -9.96 8.27 8.56
N ALA A 147 -10.68 7.24 9.02
CA ALA A 147 -10.27 5.84 8.84
C ALA A 147 -10.21 5.45 7.35
N ALA A 148 -11.16 5.93 6.53
CA ALA A 148 -11.15 5.70 5.08
C ALA A 148 -9.91 6.33 4.41
N VAL A 149 -9.51 7.56 4.82
CA VAL A 149 -8.30 8.21 4.30
C VAL A 149 -7.04 7.47 4.75
N ALA A 150 -6.95 7.01 6.01
CA ALA A 150 -5.84 6.20 6.47
C ALA A 150 -5.75 4.86 5.73
N ALA A 151 -6.89 4.26 5.35
CA ALA A 151 -6.93 3.04 4.55
C ALA A 151 -6.44 3.23 3.11
N LEU A 152 -6.41 4.47 2.59
CA LEU A 152 -5.76 4.77 1.30
C LEU A 152 -4.25 4.48 1.33
N GLY A 153 -3.61 4.68 2.41
CA GLY A 153 -2.18 4.58 2.74
C GLY A 153 -1.28 3.87 1.73
N CYS A 154 -0.55 2.85 2.18
CA CYS A 154 0.37 2.08 1.33
C CYS A 154 -0.38 1.19 0.32
N ARG A 155 -1.36 0.44 0.80
CA ARG A 155 -2.04 -0.64 0.07
C ARG A 155 -2.86 -0.14 -1.11
N TYR A 156 -3.75 0.80 -0.83
CA TYR A 156 -4.72 1.30 -1.80
C TYR A 156 -4.06 2.13 -2.91
N VAL A 157 -3.15 3.04 -2.53
CA VAL A 157 -2.40 3.84 -3.50
C VAL A 157 -1.49 3.00 -4.38
N THR A 158 -0.91 1.92 -3.82
CA THR A 158 -0.06 0.99 -4.59
C THR A 158 -0.89 0.22 -5.60
N ALA A 159 -2.06 -0.29 -5.20
CA ALA A 159 -3.00 -0.95 -6.11
C ALA A 159 -3.50 0.01 -7.19
N TYR A 160 -3.89 1.23 -6.82
CA TYR A 160 -4.33 2.24 -7.77
C TYR A 160 -3.25 2.58 -8.80
N HIS A 161 -2.02 2.85 -8.35
CA HIS A 161 -0.90 3.13 -9.25
C HIS A 161 -0.61 1.97 -10.20
N ALA A 162 -0.63 0.74 -9.69
CA ALA A 162 -0.42 -0.46 -10.50
C ALA A 162 -1.49 -0.59 -11.61
N LEU A 163 -2.75 -0.47 -11.25
CA LEU A 163 -3.88 -0.65 -12.17
C LEU A 163 -4.04 0.53 -13.14
N ALA A 164 -4.09 1.77 -12.62
CA ALA A 164 -4.41 2.96 -13.40
C ALA A 164 -3.23 3.48 -14.23
N HIS A 165 -1.98 3.42 -13.68
CA HIS A 165 -0.82 4.09 -14.29
C HIS A 165 0.23 3.15 -14.83
N ARG A 166 0.19 1.87 -14.44
CA ARG A 166 1.16 0.88 -14.95
C ARG A 166 0.52 -0.02 -16.00
N ALA A 167 -0.67 -0.56 -15.73
CA ALA A 167 -1.38 -1.46 -16.65
C ALA A 167 -2.51 -0.77 -17.42
N GLU A 168 -2.89 0.46 -17.08
CA GLU A 168 -3.96 1.24 -17.74
C GLU A 168 -5.28 0.46 -17.85
N VAL A 169 -5.66 -0.19 -16.73
CA VAL A 169 -6.88 -1.02 -16.63
C VAL A 169 -8.13 -0.20 -16.96
N GLY A 170 -9.04 -0.78 -17.72
CA GLY A 170 -10.28 -0.14 -18.09
C GLY A 170 -11.43 -1.10 -18.41
N PRO A 171 -12.56 -0.56 -18.92
CA PRO A 171 -13.73 -1.36 -19.25
C PRO A 171 -13.45 -2.45 -20.28
N GLY A 172 -13.88 -3.67 -19.96
CA GLY A 172 -13.69 -4.84 -20.81
C GLY A 172 -12.48 -5.70 -20.45
N ASP A 173 -11.60 -5.22 -19.58
CA ASP A 173 -10.48 -6.02 -19.08
C ASP A 173 -10.94 -7.11 -18.12
N TRP A 174 -10.20 -8.21 -18.10
CA TRP A 174 -10.21 -9.19 -17.02
C TRP A 174 -8.95 -9.01 -16.18
N VAL A 175 -9.14 -8.77 -14.88
CA VAL A 175 -8.05 -8.62 -13.92
C VAL A 175 -8.06 -9.83 -12.99
N ALA A 176 -6.97 -10.60 -12.98
CA ALA A 176 -6.74 -11.67 -12.00
C ALA A 176 -5.90 -11.11 -10.84
N VAL A 177 -6.39 -11.22 -9.61
CA VAL A 177 -5.70 -10.74 -8.41
C VAL A 177 -5.29 -11.94 -7.56
N HIS A 178 -3.98 -12.19 -7.45
CA HIS A 178 -3.41 -13.27 -6.66
C HIS A 178 -3.02 -12.76 -5.26
N GLY A 179 -3.74 -13.24 -4.25
CA GLY A 179 -3.69 -12.78 -2.87
C GLY A 179 -4.73 -11.69 -2.58
N CYS A 180 -5.72 -12.03 -1.74
CA CYS A 180 -6.85 -11.17 -1.36
C CYS A 180 -6.66 -10.55 0.04
N GLY A 181 -5.42 -10.20 0.41
CA GLY A 181 -5.12 -9.35 1.56
C GLY A 181 -5.38 -7.87 1.25
N GLY A 182 -4.87 -6.96 2.10
CA GLY A 182 -5.14 -5.52 1.97
C GLY A 182 -4.83 -4.90 0.60
N VAL A 183 -3.72 -5.27 -0.07
CA VAL A 183 -3.41 -4.81 -1.44
C VAL A 183 -4.36 -5.44 -2.45
N GLY A 184 -4.62 -6.74 -2.34
CA GLY A 184 -5.47 -7.46 -3.28
C GLY A 184 -6.92 -6.99 -3.22
N LEU A 185 -7.52 -6.85 -2.04
CA LEU A 185 -8.89 -6.32 -1.87
C LEU A 185 -8.99 -4.88 -2.40
N SER A 186 -7.98 -4.04 -2.15
CA SER A 186 -7.90 -2.71 -2.76
C SER A 186 -7.89 -2.79 -4.29
N ALA A 187 -7.12 -3.73 -4.85
CA ALA A 187 -7.06 -3.93 -6.30
C ALA A 187 -8.40 -4.42 -6.87
N VAL A 188 -9.11 -5.29 -6.18
CA VAL A 188 -10.45 -5.77 -6.59
C VAL A 188 -11.44 -4.60 -6.64
N GLN A 189 -11.54 -3.81 -5.56
CA GLN A 189 -12.46 -2.67 -5.50
C GLN A 189 -12.13 -1.64 -6.60
N LEU A 190 -10.86 -1.29 -6.76
CA LEU A 190 -10.39 -0.32 -7.76
C LEU A 190 -10.62 -0.80 -9.19
N ALA A 191 -10.22 -2.03 -9.53
CA ALA A 191 -10.42 -2.58 -10.88
C ALA A 191 -11.92 -2.64 -11.24
N THR A 192 -12.76 -3.02 -10.29
CA THR A 192 -14.23 -3.00 -10.45
C THR A 192 -14.74 -1.58 -10.72
N ALA A 193 -14.28 -0.59 -9.95
CA ALA A 193 -14.63 0.82 -10.15
C ALA A 193 -14.13 1.40 -11.50
N MET A 194 -13.04 0.85 -12.05
CA MET A 194 -12.52 1.17 -13.39
C MET A 194 -13.32 0.48 -14.52
N GLY A 195 -14.27 -0.40 -14.18
CA GLY A 195 -15.14 -1.11 -15.13
C GLY A 195 -14.56 -2.43 -15.64
N ALA A 196 -13.50 -2.94 -15.04
CA ALA A 196 -12.96 -4.26 -15.32
C ALA A 196 -13.77 -5.35 -14.60
N ARG A 197 -13.60 -6.59 -15.04
CA ARG A 197 -14.12 -7.79 -14.36
C ARG A 197 -12.97 -8.44 -13.60
N VAL A 198 -13.20 -8.80 -12.34
CA VAL A 198 -12.14 -9.30 -11.47
C VAL A 198 -12.35 -10.77 -11.14
N VAL A 199 -11.27 -11.55 -11.26
CA VAL A 199 -11.13 -12.90 -10.69
C VAL A 199 -10.19 -12.79 -9.50
N ALA A 200 -10.69 -13.12 -8.31
CA ALA A 200 -9.90 -13.14 -7.09
C ALA A 200 -9.34 -14.56 -6.85
N VAL A 201 -8.07 -14.65 -6.47
CA VAL A 201 -7.36 -15.92 -6.24
C VAL A 201 -6.73 -15.89 -4.85
N ASP A 202 -7.13 -16.78 -3.97
CA ASP A 202 -6.55 -16.95 -2.63
C ASP A 202 -6.66 -18.40 -2.15
N VAL A 203 -6.02 -18.73 -1.04
CA VAL A 203 -6.13 -20.01 -0.34
C VAL A 203 -7.14 -19.98 0.80
N ASP A 204 -7.58 -18.80 1.21
CA ASP A 204 -8.49 -18.55 2.32
C ASP A 204 -9.88 -18.20 1.80
N GLU A 205 -10.88 -19.02 2.17
CA GLU A 205 -12.28 -18.84 1.79
C GLU A 205 -12.83 -17.49 2.28
N ALA A 206 -12.47 -17.04 3.48
CA ALA A 206 -12.91 -15.76 4.02
C ALA A 206 -12.35 -14.56 3.21
N ALA A 207 -11.10 -14.66 2.73
CA ALA A 207 -10.51 -13.66 1.85
C ALA A 207 -11.18 -13.63 0.47
N LEU A 208 -11.58 -14.79 -0.05
CA LEU A 208 -12.34 -14.90 -1.31
C LEU A 208 -13.75 -14.30 -1.16
N ASP A 209 -14.44 -14.56 -0.05
CA ASP A 209 -15.74 -13.95 0.25
C ASP A 209 -15.64 -12.42 0.34
N ALA A 210 -14.64 -11.91 1.06
CA ALA A 210 -14.38 -10.48 1.12
C ALA A 210 -14.10 -9.87 -0.26
N ALA A 211 -13.42 -10.59 -1.15
CA ALA A 211 -13.17 -10.14 -2.52
C ALA A 211 -14.47 -10.06 -3.34
N VAL A 212 -15.42 -10.98 -3.13
CA VAL A 212 -16.75 -10.92 -3.76
C VAL A 212 -17.52 -9.70 -3.26
N ASP A 213 -17.49 -9.43 -1.95
CA ASP A 213 -18.19 -8.29 -1.35
C ASP A 213 -17.72 -6.95 -1.92
N VAL A 214 -16.41 -6.83 -2.28
CA VAL A 214 -15.86 -5.61 -2.88
C VAL A 214 -15.80 -5.64 -4.43
N GLY A 215 -16.45 -6.63 -5.08
CA GLY A 215 -16.76 -6.60 -6.50
C GLY A 215 -16.09 -7.64 -7.39
N ALA A 216 -15.41 -8.65 -6.86
CA ALA A 216 -14.95 -9.78 -7.67
C ALA A 216 -16.16 -10.55 -8.26
N VAL A 217 -16.11 -10.87 -9.54
CA VAL A 217 -17.17 -11.59 -10.25
C VAL A 217 -16.93 -13.09 -10.33
N ALA A 218 -15.73 -13.53 -9.96
CA ALA A 218 -15.35 -14.93 -9.85
C ALA A 218 -14.24 -15.08 -8.81
N THR A 219 -14.17 -16.25 -8.18
CA THR A 219 -13.11 -16.63 -7.23
C THR A 219 -12.46 -17.93 -7.65
N VAL A 220 -11.19 -18.10 -7.31
CA VAL A 220 -10.41 -19.31 -7.51
C VAL A 220 -9.72 -19.66 -6.19
N ASP A 221 -10.10 -20.79 -5.60
CA ASP A 221 -9.37 -21.38 -4.48
C ASP A 221 -8.06 -21.98 -4.99
N ALA A 222 -6.94 -21.39 -4.57
CA ALA A 222 -5.61 -21.81 -5.01
C ALA A 222 -5.16 -23.16 -4.41
N THR A 223 -5.91 -23.71 -3.47
CA THR A 223 -5.69 -25.07 -2.94
C THR A 223 -6.31 -26.15 -3.83
N GLU A 224 -7.23 -25.79 -4.74
CA GLU A 224 -7.99 -26.67 -5.61
C GLU A 224 -7.45 -26.70 -7.05
N GLY A 225 -6.33 -27.38 -7.29
CA GLY A 225 -5.86 -27.65 -8.65
C GLY A 225 -4.99 -26.57 -9.28
N ALA A 226 -5.02 -26.45 -10.62
CA ALA A 226 -4.15 -25.55 -11.37
C ALA A 226 -4.79 -24.15 -11.49
N VAL A 227 -4.32 -23.18 -10.73
CA VAL A 227 -4.79 -21.79 -10.72
C VAL A 227 -4.85 -21.17 -12.13
N PRO A 228 -3.81 -21.28 -13.00
CA PRO A 228 -3.88 -20.69 -14.34
C PRO A 228 -5.04 -21.23 -15.18
N ALA A 229 -5.32 -22.53 -15.13
CA ALA A 229 -6.42 -23.14 -15.87
C ALA A 229 -7.80 -22.70 -15.32
N ALA A 230 -7.92 -22.53 -14.00
CA ALA A 230 -9.17 -22.04 -13.39
C ALA A 230 -9.43 -20.58 -13.76
N VAL A 231 -8.42 -19.71 -13.77
CA VAL A 231 -8.53 -18.32 -14.24
C VAL A 231 -8.85 -18.27 -15.74
N GLU A 232 -8.22 -19.12 -16.57
CA GLU A 232 -8.51 -19.20 -18.02
C GLU A 232 -9.98 -19.60 -18.26
N ALA A 233 -10.49 -20.57 -17.50
CA ALA A 233 -11.90 -20.98 -17.58
C ALA A 233 -12.87 -19.86 -17.15
N ALA A 234 -12.58 -19.13 -16.06
CA ALA A 234 -13.40 -18.04 -15.57
C ALA A 234 -13.41 -16.82 -16.52
N THR A 235 -12.31 -16.54 -17.19
CA THR A 235 -12.16 -15.39 -18.09
C THR A 235 -12.52 -15.68 -19.54
N GLY A 236 -12.58 -16.97 -19.91
CA GLY A 236 -12.81 -17.42 -21.30
C GLY A 236 -11.60 -17.23 -22.20
N GLY A 237 -10.38 -17.39 -21.69
CA GLY A 237 -9.16 -17.34 -22.50
C GLY A 237 -7.97 -16.61 -21.89
N GLY A 238 -7.97 -16.44 -20.58
CA GLY A 238 -6.90 -15.80 -19.79
C GLY A 238 -7.17 -14.34 -19.44
N ALA A 239 -6.50 -13.85 -18.39
CA ALA A 239 -6.64 -12.49 -17.90
C ALA A 239 -5.93 -11.48 -18.83
N THR A 240 -6.49 -10.27 -18.95
CA THR A 240 -5.83 -9.13 -19.63
C THR A 240 -4.70 -8.61 -18.78
N VAL A 241 -4.95 -8.48 -17.48
CA VAL A 241 -4.00 -8.04 -16.46
C VAL A 241 -4.03 -9.03 -15.32
N SER A 242 -2.88 -9.37 -14.78
CA SER A 242 -2.78 -10.19 -13.57
C SER A 242 -1.85 -9.53 -12.57
N MET A 243 -2.24 -9.48 -11.31
CA MET A 243 -1.47 -8.88 -10.23
C MET A 243 -1.05 -9.95 -9.21
N ASP A 244 0.25 -10.01 -8.91
CA ASP A 244 0.75 -10.70 -7.72
C ASP A 244 0.85 -9.71 -6.55
N ALA A 245 -0.03 -9.87 -5.55
CA ALA A 245 -0.07 -9.08 -4.33
C ALA A 245 0.63 -9.75 -3.13
N LEU A 246 1.22 -10.94 -3.32
CA LEU A 246 1.86 -11.73 -2.27
C LEU A 246 3.39 -11.75 -2.35
N GLY A 247 3.96 -11.90 -3.55
CA GLY A 247 5.40 -11.97 -3.76
C GLY A 247 6.02 -13.36 -3.56
N ARG A 248 5.22 -14.44 -3.61
CA ARG A 248 5.74 -15.83 -3.58
C ARG A 248 6.04 -16.30 -4.98
N ALA A 249 7.05 -17.18 -5.12
CA ALA A 249 7.43 -17.72 -6.42
C ALA A 249 6.25 -18.40 -7.14
N GLU A 250 5.40 -19.11 -6.41
CA GLU A 250 4.21 -19.78 -6.95
C GLU A 250 3.16 -18.78 -7.43
N THR A 251 2.83 -17.75 -6.62
CA THR A 251 1.82 -16.76 -7.00
C THR A 251 2.27 -15.88 -8.15
N CYS A 252 3.53 -15.46 -8.16
CA CYS A 252 4.13 -14.74 -9.28
C CYS A 252 4.05 -15.59 -10.57
N ARG A 253 4.38 -16.89 -10.48
CA ARG A 253 4.31 -17.79 -11.63
C ARG A 253 2.87 -18.01 -12.10
N ASN A 254 1.93 -18.28 -11.21
CA ASN A 254 0.52 -18.44 -11.55
C ASN A 254 -0.05 -17.17 -12.19
N SER A 255 0.36 -16.00 -11.68
CA SER A 255 -0.04 -14.69 -12.22
C SER A 255 0.45 -14.47 -13.65
N VAL A 256 1.63 -14.94 -14.02
CA VAL A 256 2.13 -14.88 -15.40
C VAL A 256 1.41 -15.91 -16.27
N ASP A 257 1.28 -17.16 -15.80
CA ASP A 257 0.77 -18.28 -16.60
C ASP A 257 -0.75 -18.19 -16.88
N CYS A 258 -1.51 -17.38 -16.11
CA CYS A 258 -2.94 -17.16 -16.33
C CYS A 258 -3.26 -16.07 -17.36
N LEU A 259 -2.25 -15.39 -17.92
CA LEU A 259 -2.45 -14.31 -18.86
C LEU A 259 -2.79 -14.81 -20.26
N ARG A 260 -3.66 -14.08 -20.97
CA ARG A 260 -3.83 -14.21 -22.41
C ARG A 260 -2.62 -13.67 -23.17
N ALA A 261 -2.54 -13.95 -24.47
CA ALA A 261 -1.56 -13.27 -25.34
C ALA A 261 -1.69 -11.74 -25.22
N ARG A 262 -0.54 -11.04 -25.13
CA ARG A 262 -0.43 -9.60 -24.90
C ARG A 262 -1.04 -9.14 -23.56
N GLY A 263 -1.10 -10.02 -22.58
CA GLY A 263 -1.49 -9.68 -21.21
C GLY A 263 -0.35 -9.01 -20.45
N THR A 264 -0.69 -8.38 -19.33
CA THR A 264 0.24 -7.65 -18.46
C THR A 264 0.28 -8.26 -17.08
N HIS A 265 1.47 -8.68 -16.63
CA HIS A 265 1.72 -9.06 -15.23
C HIS A 265 2.16 -7.84 -14.44
N LEU A 266 1.52 -7.61 -13.28
CA LEU A 266 1.85 -6.59 -12.29
C LEU A 266 2.47 -7.24 -11.06
N GLN A 267 3.77 -7.03 -10.83
CA GLN A 267 4.44 -7.41 -9.59
C GLN A 267 4.33 -6.29 -8.58
N VAL A 268 3.57 -6.52 -7.51
CA VAL A 268 3.36 -5.61 -6.38
C VAL A 268 3.85 -6.22 -5.07
N GLY A 269 3.55 -7.50 -4.86
CA GLY A 269 4.02 -8.24 -3.68
C GLY A 269 5.54 -8.32 -3.65
N LEU A 270 6.12 -8.01 -2.48
CA LEU A 270 7.55 -8.19 -2.23
C LEU A 270 7.81 -9.66 -1.89
N THR A 271 8.96 -10.17 -2.33
CA THR A 271 9.37 -11.56 -2.06
C THR A 271 9.59 -11.81 -0.56
N THR A 272 9.47 -13.07 -0.18
CA THR A 272 9.67 -13.53 1.20
C THR A 272 11.11 -14.00 1.43
N ASP A 273 11.41 -14.47 2.64
CA ASP A 273 12.69 -15.09 3.00
C ASP A 273 13.01 -16.32 2.14
N ALA A 274 11.98 -16.95 1.56
CA ALA A 274 12.17 -18.13 0.70
C ALA A 274 12.74 -17.73 -0.67
N GLU A 275 12.24 -16.65 -1.25
CA GLU A 275 12.61 -16.17 -2.59
C GLU A 275 13.83 -15.23 -2.57
N ARG A 276 13.98 -14.41 -1.51
CA ARG A 276 15.10 -13.48 -1.32
C ARG A 276 15.35 -12.54 -2.51
N GLY A 277 14.28 -11.98 -3.05
CA GLY A 277 14.36 -11.02 -4.17
C GLY A 277 14.32 -11.64 -5.57
N GLU A 278 14.31 -12.97 -5.70
CA GLU A 278 14.42 -13.62 -7.02
C GLU A 278 13.29 -14.62 -7.26
N VAL A 279 12.64 -14.51 -8.42
CA VAL A 279 11.64 -15.47 -8.90
C VAL A 279 11.94 -15.83 -10.36
N ALA A 280 11.92 -17.12 -10.69
CA ALA A 280 12.12 -17.60 -12.06
C ALA A 280 10.86 -17.39 -12.91
N LEU A 281 10.97 -16.69 -14.02
CA LEU A 281 9.90 -16.49 -14.99
C LEU A 281 10.11 -17.31 -16.27
N PRO A 282 9.02 -17.69 -16.98
CA PRO A 282 9.07 -18.50 -18.20
C PRO A 282 9.39 -17.61 -19.42
N THR A 283 10.64 -17.20 -19.58
CA THR A 283 11.07 -16.21 -20.59
C THR A 283 10.66 -16.54 -22.02
N ASP A 284 10.68 -17.83 -22.41
CA ASP A 284 10.29 -18.22 -23.75
C ASP A 284 8.77 -18.05 -23.99
N GLU A 285 7.96 -18.28 -22.96
CA GLU A 285 6.52 -18.05 -23.04
C GLU A 285 6.18 -16.54 -23.04
N LEU A 286 6.92 -15.72 -22.27
CA LEU A 286 6.77 -14.27 -22.31
C LEU A 286 7.01 -13.74 -23.73
N VAL A 287 8.08 -14.19 -24.38
CA VAL A 287 8.39 -13.81 -25.77
C VAL A 287 7.36 -14.36 -26.74
N ARG A 288 6.96 -15.63 -26.58
CA ARG A 288 5.99 -16.29 -27.47
C ARG A 288 4.64 -15.58 -27.49
N TRP A 289 4.17 -15.10 -26.34
CA TRP A 289 2.84 -14.52 -26.17
C TRP A 289 2.83 -13.01 -26.07
N ASP A 290 3.99 -12.35 -26.26
CA ASP A 290 4.13 -10.88 -26.18
C ASP A 290 3.60 -10.32 -24.85
N VAL A 291 4.02 -10.92 -23.72
CA VAL A 291 3.56 -10.59 -22.37
C VAL A 291 4.43 -9.52 -21.74
N ASP A 292 3.79 -8.50 -21.16
CA ASP A 292 4.45 -7.46 -20.37
C ASP A 292 4.62 -7.87 -18.90
N VAL A 293 5.78 -7.58 -18.31
CA VAL A 293 6.06 -7.75 -16.87
C VAL A 293 6.43 -6.40 -16.28
N LEU A 294 5.60 -5.89 -15.40
CA LEU A 294 5.72 -4.55 -14.82
C LEU A 294 5.83 -4.60 -13.30
N GLY A 295 6.89 -4.05 -12.74
CA GLY A 295 6.97 -3.77 -11.30
C GLY A 295 6.20 -2.48 -10.95
N SER A 296 5.55 -2.45 -9.79
CA SER A 296 4.88 -1.26 -9.28
C SER A 296 5.19 -1.04 -7.80
N ARG A 297 5.53 0.21 -7.41
CA ARG A 297 5.82 0.60 -6.02
C ARG A 297 5.08 1.87 -5.67
N GLY A 298 4.23 1.81 -4.64
CA GLY A 298 3.52 2.98 -4.13
C GLY A 298 2.86 3.81 -5.22
N MET A 299 2.66 5.08 -4.95
CA MET A 299 2.14 6.05 -5.90
C MET A 299 2.92 7.38 -5.77
N PRO A 300 3.18 8.11 -6.87
CA PRO A 300 3.75 9.46 -6.77
C PRO A 300 2.86 10.37 -5.91
N PRO A 301 3.43 11.18 -4.99
CA PRO A 301 2.64 12.11 -4.16
C PRO A 301 1.70 13.00 -4.97
N THR A 302 2.15 13.45 -6.14
CA THR A 302 1.39 14.32 -7.05
C THR A 302 0.16 13.70 -7.72
N ARG A 303 -0.17 12.45 -7.40
CA ARG A 303 -1.34 11.75 -7.95
C ARG A 303 -2.42 11.41 -6.93
N TYR A 304 -2.24 11.85 -5.68
CA TYR A 304 -3.24 11.59 -4.64
C TYR A 304 -4.58 12.28 -4.93
N ASP A 305 -4.58 13.46 -5.56
CA ASP A 305 -5.80 14.19 -5.94
C ASP A 305 -6.71 13.35 -6.85
N GLU A 306 -6.14 12.55 -7.77
CA GLU A 306 -6.92 11.69 -8.66
C GLU A 306 -7.69 10.62 -7.88
N LEU A 307 -7.03 10.01 -6.89
CA LEU A 307 -7.64 8.97 -6.06
C LEU A 307 -8.63 9.57 -5.06
N LEU A 308 -8.29 10.69 -4.42
CA LEU A 308 -9.19 11.40 -3.51
C LEU A 308 -10.48 11.84 -4.21
N ALA A 309 -10.42 12.27 -5.48
CA ALA A 309 -11.60 12.59 -6.28
C ALA A 309 -12.50 11.35 -6.53
N LEU A 310 -11.94 10.14 -6.66
CA LEU A 310 -12.74 8.91 -6.75
C LEU A 310 -13.46 8.62 -5.43
N VAL A 311 -12.79 8.84 -4.30
CA VAL A 311 -13.38 8.66 -2.96
C VAL A 311 -14.46 9.72 -2.72
N GLU A 312 -14.17 10.99 -2.96
CA GLU A 312 -15.12 12.11 -2.79
C GLU A 312 -16.39 11.91 -3.62
N SER A 313 -16.25 11.40 -4.84
CA SER A 313 -17.39 11.11 -5.71
C SER A 313 -18.16 9.83 -5.34
N GLY A 314 -17.73 9.07 -4.33
CA GLY A 314 -18.32 7.80 -3.92
C GLY A 314 -18.17 6.67 -4.96
N ARG A 315 -17.21 6.78 -5.87
CA ARG A 315 -16.91 5.70 -6.84
C ARG A 315 -16.14 4.56 -6.21
N VAL A 316 -15.38 4.84 -5.18
CA VAL A 316 -14.70 3.86 -4.32
C VAL A 316 -14.83 4.28 -2.87
N ASP A 317 -14.90 3.32 -1.97
CA ASP A 317 -14.91 3.55 -0.53
C ASP A 317 -13.84 2.70 0.16
N PRO A 318 -12.65 3.24 0.43
CA PRO A 318 -11.62 2.52 1.18
C PRO A 318 -12.05 2.16 2.60
N GLY A 319 -13.06 2.86 3.15
CA GLY A 319 -13.63 2.59 4.46
C GLY A 319 -14.29 1.22 4.56
N GLU A 320 -14.82 0.68 3.45
CA GLU A 320 -15.38 -0.69 3.41
C GLU A 320 -14.32 -1.77 3.69
N LEU A 321 -13.04 -1.45 3.51
CA LEU A 321 -11.93 -2.36 3.80
C LEU A 321 -11.46 -2.28 5.25
N VAL A 322 -11.91 -1.28 6.04
CA VAL A 322 -11.54 -1.12 7.45
C VAL A 322 -12.32 -2.11 8.30
N GLY A 323 -11.64 -3.14 8.77
CA GLY A 323 -12.22 -4.14 9.65
C GLY A 323 -12.11 -3.79 11.13
N ARG A 324 -11.12 -2.97 11.50
CA ARG A 324 -10.89 -2.62 12.91
C ARG A 324 -10.24 -1.25 13.09
N GLU A 325 -10.76 -0.50 14.06
CA GLU A 325 -10.10 0.67 14.63
C GLU A 325 -9.45 0.30 15.97
N VAL A 326 -8.23 0.78 16.22
CA VAL A 326 -7.43 0.42 17.40
C VAL A 326 -6.77 1.66 18.01
N SER A 327 -6.32 1.54 19.26
CA SER A 327 -5.49 2.54 19.92
C SER A 327 -3.99 2.32 19.60
N LEU A 328 -3.18 3.36 19.79
CA LEU A 328 -1.72 3.28 19.71
C LEU A 328 -1.15 2.20 20.64
N ALA A 329 -1.78 2.00 21.81
CA ALA A 329 -1.37 0.99 22.78
C ALA A 329 -1.58 -0.45 22.30
N GLU A 330 -2.50 -0.68 21.37
CA GLU A 330 -2.79 -2.00 20.78
C GLU A 330 -1.91 -2.34 19.58
N VAL A 331 -1.20 -1.37 18.98
CA VAL A 331 -0.35 -1.59 17.79
C VAL A 331 0.63 -2.76 17.96
N PRO A 332 1.33 -2.93 19.11
CA PRO A 332 2.22 -4.07 19.31
C PRO A 332 1.52 -5.42 19.15
N ASP A 333 0.32 -5.56 19.72
CA ASP A 333 -0.47 -6.79 19.66
C ASP A 333 -1.01 -7.03 18.23
N ARG A 334 -1.34 -5.97 17.50
CA ARG A 334 -1.80 -6.10 16.10
C ARG A 334 -0.68 -6.52 15.15
N LEU A 335 0.55 -6.02 15.36
CA LEU A 335 1.71 -6.49 14.61
C LEU A 335 2.01 -7.98 14.92
N ALA A 336 1.90 -8.39 16.19
CA ALA A 336 2.06 -9.80 16.56
C ALA A 336 0.99 -10.70 15.87
N ALA A 337 -0.29 -10.29 15.88
CA ALA A 337 -1.39 -11.00 15.21
C ALA A 337 -1.18 -11.17 13.69
N MET A 338 -0.50 -10.23 13.04
CA MET A 338 -0.16 -10.35 11.61
C MET A 338 0.77 -11.55 11.33
N THR A 339 1.52 -12.05 12.31
CA THR A 339 2.38 -13.23 12.14
C THR A 339 1.57 -14.45 11.75
N ASP A 340 0.42 -14.62 12.37
CA ASP A 340 -0.48 -15.75 12.18
C ASP A 340 -1.64 -15.44 11.22
N TYR A 341 -1.57 -14.29 10.50
CA TYR A 341 -2.63 -13.77 9.62
C TYR A 341 -3.96 -13.50 10.34
N GLU A 342 -3.94 -13.29 11.65
CA GLU A 342 -5.13 -12.98 12.48
C GLU A 342 -5.48 -11.48 12.43
N THR A 343 -5.79 -10.99 11.23
CA THR A 343 -6.18 -9.59 11.00
C THR A 343 -7.53 -9.52 10.28
N ASP A 344 -8.38 -8.58 10.70
CA ASP A 344 -9.68 -8.33 10.11
C ASP A 344 -9.58 -7.14 9.12
N GLY A 345 -9.40 -7.41 7.83
CA GLY A 345 -9.30 -6.36 6.81
C GLY A 345 -8.15 -5.39 7.06
N VAL A 346 -8.41 -4.11 6.82
CA VAL A 346 -7.48 -3.01 7.13
C VAL A 346 -7.69 -2.57 8.58
N GLU A 347 -6.62 -2.55 9.36
CA GLU A 347 -6.64 -2.04 10.73
C GLU A 347 -6.08 -0.61 10.77
N VAL A 348 -6.71 0.26 11.54
CA VAL A 348 -6.39 1.69 11.59
C VAL A 348 -6.26 2.15 13.03
N VAL A 349 -5.15 2.80 13.37
CA VAL A 349 -4.98 3.50 14.66
C VAL A 349 -5.75 4.80 14.58
N THR A 350 -6.69 5.01 15.52
CA THR A 350 -7.52 6.24 15.62
C THR A 350 -7.46 6.88 17.02
N GLU A 351 -6.79 6.24 17.99
CA GLU A 351 -6.59 6.77 19.35
C GLU A 351 -5.09 6.77 19.69
N PHE A 352 -4.51 7.96 19.92
CA PHE A 352 -3.07 8.17 20.17
C PHE A 352 -2.75 8.53 21.62
#